data_65f0c2d196c16bae19cce0f1147e1d11
#
_entry.id   65f0c2d196c16bae19cce0f1147e1d11
#
_cell.length_a   1.000
_cell.length_b   1.000
_cell.length_c   1.000
_cell.angle_alpha   90.00
_cell.angle_beta   90.00
_cell.angle_gamma   90.00
#
_symmetry.space_group_name_H-M   'P 1'
#
loop_
_entity.id
_entity.type
_entity.pdbx_description
1 polymer ?
#
loop_
_entity_poly.entity_id
_entity_poly.type
_entity_poly.pdbx_seq_one_letter_code
_entity_poly.pdbx_strand_id
1 'polypeptide(L)'
;MNDNELDNYIEAGRIAKTVLHKCAAEIKPGVGLAEIFEMVLDEISAAGVSHSFPPNISLNNCAAHDTASPDEERIFAEGDLVKLDIGTHIDGYIADTAVTVDLGDHASLCEASRAALDAAINVVAPEVVVSEIGAVVEETITSFGYKPIINLTGHALGRYSLHHGLSIPNTGKFGSAVLREDMVIAIEPFASTGSGLVHEAARAEIYQVIGNAPVRSPAGRKIMKKAEEMHGLPFARRWLNVPRAELALPALLRQGNLFLYHCLSDVPESFVSQFEHTIIVTADGALVTTR
;
A
#
# COMPACT_ATOMS: atom_id res chain seq x y z
N MET A 1 16.93 -6.81 15.75
CA MET A 1 17.13 -5.51 15.04
C MET A 1 18.23 -4.74 15.77
N ASN A 2 19.13 -4.04 15.07
CA ASN A 2 20.10 -3.16 15.70
C ASN A 2 19.59 -1.72 15.74
N ASP A 3 20.25 -0.84 16.54
CA ASP A 3 19.81 0.54 16.77
C ASP A 3 19.68 1.35 15.46
N ASN A 4 20.62 1.19 14.52
CA ASN A 4 20.59 1.91 13.25
C ASN A 4 19.43 1.46 12.34
N GLU A 5 19.07 0.18 12.35
CA GLU A 5 17.91 -0.35 11.63
C GLU A 5 16.62 0.21 12.22
N LEU A 6 16.52 0.21 13.56
CA LEU A 6 15.38 0.78 14.29
C LEU A 6 15.21 2.27 13.99
N ASP A 7 16.29 3.04 14.07
CA ASP A 7 16.28 4.48 13.78
C ASP A 7 15.82 4.77 12.35
N ASN A 8 16.26 3.97 11.37
CA ASN A 8 15.85 4.12 9.97
C ASN A 8 14.35 3.83 9.79
N TYR A 9 13.80 2.79 10.43
CA TYR A 9 12.36 2.51 10.37
C TYR A 9 11.53 3.63 11.03
N ILE A 10 11.96 4.12 12.20
CA ILE A 10 11.27 5.20 12.91
C ILE A 10 11.29 6.49 12.08
N GLU A 11 12.44 6.85 11.52
CA GLU A 11 12.56 8.10 10.75
C GLU A 11 11.81 7.99 9.40
N ALA A 12 11.88 6.85 8.69
CA ALA A 12 11.08 6.60 7.51
C ALA A 12 9.58 6.74 7.84
N GLY A 13 9.11 6.14 8.94
CA GLY A 13 7.73 6.24 9.39
C GLY A 13 7.29 7.65 9.72
N ARG A 14 8.12 8.41 10.43
CA ARG A 14 7.85 9.83 10.78
C ARG A 14 7.68 10.69 9.52
N ILE A 15 8.53 10.46 8.52
CA ILE A 15 8.45 11.17 7.23
C ILE A 15 7.21 10.74 6.46
N ALA A 16 6.95 9.42 6.33
CA ALA A 16 5.77 8.89 5.67
C ALA A 16 4.48 9.49 6.24
N LYS A 17 4.31 9.48 7.57
CA LYS A 17 3.19 10.13 8.26
C LYS A 17 3.02 11.60 7.86
N THR A 18 4.12 12.36 7.89
CA THR A 18 4.09 13.80 7.61
C THR A 18 3.65 14.07 6.17
N VAL A 19 4.22 13.34 5.21
CA VAL A 19 3.87 13.43 3.78
C VAL A 19 2.43 13.01 3.56
N LEU A 20 2.02 11.86 4.11
CA LEU A 20 0.67 11.33 3.96
C LEU A 20 -0.38 12.36 4.38
N HIS A 21 -0.29 12.90 5.58
CA HIS A 21 -1.27 13.86 6.09
C HIS A 21 -1.25 15.18 5.31
N LYS A 22 -0.06 15.65 4.90
CA LYS A 22 0.06 16.86 4.09
C LYS A 22 -0.63 16.69 2.74
N CYS A 23 -0.37 15.58 2.04
CA CYS A 23 -0.96 15.31 0.73
C CYS A 23 -2.47 14.98 0.82
N ALA A 24 -2.88 14.22 1.83
CA ALA A 24 -4.29 13.91 2.06
C ALA A 24 -5.14 15.17 2.30
N ALA A 25 -4.60 16.19 2.95
CA ALA A 25 -5.30 17.47 3.16
C ALA A 25 -5.57 18.26 1.87
N GLU A 26 -4.85 17.97 0.80
CA GLU A 26 -5.05 18.58 -0.51
C GLU A 26 -5.97 17.78 -1.45
N ILE A 27 -6.40 16.58 -1.05
CA ILE A 27 -7.41 15.82 -1.77
C ILE A 27 -8.76 16.50 -1.58
N LYS A 28 -9.24 17.15 -2.64
CA LYS A 28 -10.48 17.97 -2.64
C LYS A 28 -11.18 17.82 -3.99
N PRO A 29 -12.50 17.99 -4.07
CA PRO A 29 -13.20 18.04 -5.35
C PRO A 29 -12.55 19.06 -6.30
N GLY A 30 -12.30 18.65 -7.54
CA GLY A 30 -11.68 19.47 -8.58
C GLY A 30 -10.15 19.36 -8.66
N VAL A 31 -9.47 18.77 -7.68
CA VAL A 31 -8.03 18.50 -7.72
C VAL A 31 -7.76 17.25 -8.56
N GLY A 32 -6.70 17.25 -9.36
CA GLY A 32 -6.30 16.13 -10.20
C GLY A 32 -5.60 15.02 -9.41
N LEU A 33 -5.90 13.77 -9.75
CA LEU A 33 -5.21 12.62 -9.15
C LEU A 33 -3.70 12.68 -9.41
N ALA A 34 -3.29 13.11 -10.63
CA ALA A 34 -1.89 13.30 -10.98
C ALA A 34 -1.21 14.38 -10.13
N GLU A 35 -1.94 15.44 -9.74
CA GLU A 35 -1.39 16.51 -8.89
C GLU A 35 -1.00 15.97 -7.50
N ILE A 36 -1.86 15.16 -6.90
CA ILE A 36 -1.57 14.52 -5.61
C ILE A 36 -0.42 13.52 -5.75
N PHE A 37 -0.39 12.74 -6.84
CA PHE A 37 0.70 11.79 -7.11
C PHE A 37 2.07 12.50 -7.16
N GLU A 38 2.19 13.57 -7.93
CA GLU A 38 3.44 14.34 -8.02
C GLU A 38 3.77 15.02 -6.69
N MET A 39 2.78 15.56 -5.99
CA MET A 39 2.97 16.17 -4.67
C MET A 39 3.58 15.19 -3.68
N VAL A 40 3.11 13.93 -3.64
CA VAL A 40 3.69 12.90 -2.76
C VAL A 40 5.16 12.66 -3.09
N LEU A 41 5.51 12.53 -4.38
CA LEU A 41 6.90 12.31 -4.80
C LEU A 41 7.80 13.49 -4.45
N ASP A 42 7.32 14.72 -4.67
CA ASP A 42 8.05 15.94 -4.35
C ASP A 42 8.30 16.07 -2.84
N GLU A 43 7.30 15.80 -2.01
CA GLU A 43 7.43 15.86 -0.54
C GLU A 43 8.39 14.78 0.00
N ILE A 44 8.33 13.55 -0.51
CA ILE A 44 9.27 12.48 -0.16
C ILE A 44 10.69 12.88 -0.54
N SER A 45 10.88 13.40 -1.77
CA SER A 45 12.18 13.86 -2.26
C SER A 45 12.71 15.05 -1.44
N ALA A 46 11.85 16.01 -1.11
CA ALA A 46 12.22 17.17 -0.29
C ALA A 46 12.65 16.78 1.13
N ALA A 47 12.09 15.68 1.67
CA ALA A 47 12.51 15.12 2.95
C ALA A 47 13.84 14.35 2.88
N GLY A 48 14.43 14.17 1.69
CA GLY A 48 15.71 13.51 1.49
C GLY A 48 15.67 11.98 1.62
N VAL A 49 14.49 11.38 1.49
CA VAL A 49 14.28 9.92 1.53
C VAL A 49 13.75 9.42 0.19
N SER A 50 13.63 8.10 0.03
CA SER A 50 13.11 7.49 -1.20
C SER A 50 11.73 6.90 -0.98
N HIS A 51 10.92 6.84 -2.04
CA HIS A 51 9.67 6.08 -2.04
C HIS A 51 9.95 4.57 -2.16
N SER A 52 9.15 3.76 -1.47
CA SER A 52 9.25 2.28 -1.52
C SER A 52 8.35 1.65 -2.58
N PHE A 53 7.32 2.37 -3.01
CA PHE A 53 6.43 2.00 -4.11
C PHE A 53 5.75 3.26 -4.68
N PRO A 54 5.07 3.18 -5.85
CA PRO A 54 4.31 4.30 -6.39
C PRO A 54 3.16 4.68 -5.46
N PRO A 55 2.89 5.97 -5.20
CA PRO A 55 1.70 6.37 -4.45
C PRO A 55 0.44 5.69 -5.01
N ASN A 56 -0.27 4.92 -4.19
CA ASN A 56 -1.56 4.35 -4.56
C ASN A 56 -2.64 5.37 -4.22
N ILE A 57 -3.47 5.71 -5.21
CA ILE A 57 -4.58 6.65 -5.07
C ILE A 57 -5.83 5.97 -5.62
N SER A 58 -6.51 5.24 -4.76
CA SER A 58 -7.61 4.34 -5.13
C SER A 58 -8.96 4.96 -4.79
N LEU A 59 -9.88 5.01 -5.78
CA LEU A 59 -11.18 5.66 -5.63
C LEU A 59 -12.30 4.64 -5.40
N ASN A 60 -13.21 4.98 -4.51
CA ASN A 60 -14.51 4.33 -4.31
C ASN A 60 -14.37 2.81 -4.07
N ASN A 61 -14.85 1.99 -4.98
CA ASN A 61 -14.78 0.53 -4.88
C ASN A 61 -13.41 -0.08 -5.21
N CYS A 62 -12.49 0.69 -5.80
CA CYS A 62 -11.10 0.26 -5.93
C CYS A 62 -10.43 0.30 -4.55
N ALA A 63 -10.03 -0.84 -4.05
CA ALA A 63 -9.42 -0.96 -2.72
C ALA A 63 -7.94 -0.58 -2.73
N ALA A 64 -7.17 -1.08 -3.72
CA ALA A 64 -5.71 -0.94 -3.74
C ALA A 64 -5.14 -0.98 -5.17
N HIS A 65 -3.86 -0.65 -5.29
CA HIS A 65 -3.02 -0.73 -6.50
C HIS A 65 -3.45 0.18 -7.66
N ASP A 66 -4.32 1.16 -7.42
CA ASP A 66 -4.57 2.21 -8.40
C ASP A 66 -3.56 3.35 -8.21
N THR A 67 -2.98 3.80 -9.30
CA THR A 67 -2.00 4.89 -9.31
C THR A 67 -2.14 5.72 -10.58
N ALA A 68 -1.48 6.88 -10.64
CA ALA A 68 -1.52 7.76 -11.79
C ALA A 68 -0.91 7.08 -13.03
N SER A 69 -1.67 7.02 -14.13
CA SER A 69 -1.14 6.64 -15.45
C SER A 69 -0.27 7.76 -16.04
N PRO A 70 0.54 7.48 -17.09
CA PRO A 70 1.27 8.54 -17.79
C PRO A 70 0.38 9.70 -18.27
N ASP A 71 -0.82 9.36 -18.76
CA ASP A 71 -1.81 10.31 -19.29
C ASP A 71 -3.00 10.42 -18.32
N GLU A 72 -2.73 10.64 -17.01
CA GLU A 72 -3.76 10.70 -15.99
C GLU A 72 -4.57 12.00 -16.06
N GLU A 73 -5.88 11.90 -16.26
CA GLU A 73 -6.79 13.04 -16.36
C GLU A 73 -7.90 13.01 -15.30
N ARG A 74 -7.93 11.98 -14.44
CA ARG A 74 -8.95 11.91 -13.38
C ARG A 74 -8.80 13.06 -12.40
N ILE A 75 -9.94 13.64 -12.03
CA ILE A 75 -10.08 14.64 -10.98
C ILE A 75 -11.00 14.09 -9.90
N PHE A 76 -10.77 14.44 -8.66
CA PHE A 76 -11.65 14.05 -7.56
C PHE A 76 -12.99 14.79 -7.65
N ALA A 77 -14.06 14.08 -7.38
CA ALA A 77 -15.41 14.59 -7.37
C ALA A 77 -15.99 14.63 -5.95
N GLU A 78 -17.01 15.46 -5.75
CA GLU A 78 -17.83 15.39 -4.55
C GLU A 78 -18.51 14.02 -4.46
N GLY A 79 -18.44 13.37 -3.29
CA GLY A 79 -18.92 12.02 -3.07
C GLY A 79 -17.86 10.93 -3.23
N ASP A 80 -16.66 11.23 -3.73
CA ASP A 80 -15.58 10.23 -3.81
C ASP A 80 -15.03 9.84 -2.42
N LEU A 81 -14.67 8.58 -2.31
CA LEU A 81 -13.90 8.04 -1.20
C LEU A 81 -12.50 7.67 -1.69
N VAL A 82 -11.48 8.40 -1.25
CA VAL A 82 -10.13 8.32 -1.79
C VAL A 82 -9.18 7.69 -0.77
N LYS A 83 -8.59 6.53 -1.08
CA LYS A 83 -7.50 5.94 -0.33
C LYS A 83 -6.19 6.50 -0.88
N LEU A 84 -5.43 7.18 -0.04
CA LEU A 84 -4.05 7.56 -0.30
C LEU A 84 -3.15 6.65 0.52
N ASP A 85 -2.33 5.87 -0.16
CA ASP A 85 -1.42 4.89 0.40
C ASP A 85 -0.03 5.15 -0.16
N ILE A 86 0.93 5.35 0.73
CA ILE A 86 2.29 5.76 0.38
C ILE A 86 3.33 5.01 1.20
N GLY A 87 4.45 4.76 0.56
CA GLY A 87 5.59 4.16 1.21
C GLY A 87 6.88 4.97 1.06
N THR A 88 7.64 5.07 2.13
CA THR A 88 8.99 5.66 2.14
C THR A 88 10.02 4.63 2.58
N HIS A 89 11.29 4.88 2.32
CA HIS A 89 12.37 4.11 2.92
C HIS A 89 13.64 4.93 3.13
N ILE A 90 14.43 4.55 4.14
CA ILE A 90 15.81 4.96 4.36
C ILE A 90 16.68 3.72 4.26
N ASP A 91 17.62 3.67 3.34
CA ASP A 91 18.49 2.50 3.09
C ASP A 91 17.73 1.16 2.92
N GLY A 92 16.48 1.22 2.41
CA GLY A 92 15.63 0.06 2.21
C GLY A 92 14.77 -0.32 3.41
N TYR A 93 14.89 0.34 4.56
CA TYR A 93 14.00 0.16 5.72
C TYR A 93 12.71 0.91 5.47
N ILE A 94 11.65 0.16 5.19
CA ILE A 94 10.39 0.65 4.61
C ILE A 94 9.43 1.08 5.73
N ALA A 95 8.77 2.21 5.51
CA ALA A 95 7.53 2.56 6.18
C ALA A 95 6.39 2.63 5.16
N ASP A 96 5.29 1.99 5.48
CA ASP A 96 4.07 1.83 4.71
C ASP A 96 2.89 2.38 5.49
N THR A 97 2.04 3.21 4.87
CA THR A 97 0.95 3.86 5.59
C THR A 97 -0.11 4.43 4.66
N ALA A 98 -1.38 4.29 5.05
CA ALA A 98 -2.50 4.79 4.28
C ALA A 98 -3.55 5.49 5.13
N VAL A 99 -4.27 6.42 4.47
CA VAL A 99 -5.49 7.04 5.01
C VAL A 99 -6.57 7.09 3.95
N THR A 100 -7.82 7.09 4.39
CA THR A 100 -8.98 7.36 3.52
C THR A 100 -9.45 8.79 3.74
N VAL A 101 -9.60 9.54 2.63
CA VAL A 101 -10.22 10.86 2.58
C VAL A 101 -11.64 10.71 2.05
N ASP A 102 -12.60 11.13 2.84
CA ASP A 102 -14.03 11.11 2.49
C ASP A 102 -14.43 12.46 1.93
N LEU A 103 -14.77 12.51 0.63
CA LEU A 103 -15.31 13.69 -0.04
C LEU A 103 -16.84 13.62 -0.15
N GLY A 104 -17.46 12.69 0.57
CA GLY A 104 -18.89 12.41 0.55
C GLY A 104 -19.49 12.24 1.94
N ASP A 105 -20.21 11.14 2.13
CA ASP A 105 -20.96 10.82 3.35
C ASP A 105 -20.65 9.37 3.79
N HIS A 106 -19.35 9.05 3.94
CA HIS A 106 -18.86 7.71 4.26
C HIS A 106 -18.10 7.68 5.59
N ALA A 107 -18.31 8.66 6.48
CA ALA A 107 -17.57 8.80 7.75
C ALA A 107 -17.62 7.52 8.62
N SER A 108 -18.77 6.83 8.66
CA SER A 108 -18.92 5.58 9.41
C SER A 108 -18.08 4.42 8.81
N LEU A 109 -17.93 4.36 7.47
CA LEU A 109 -17.10 3.37 6.79
C LEU A 109 -15.61 3.64 7.07
N CYS A 110 -15.18 4.90 7.04
CA CYS A 110 -13.82 5.30 7.41
C CYS A 110 -13.51 4.96 8.86
N GLU A 111 -14.48 5.21 9.76
CA GLU A 111 -14.32 4.89 11.19
C GLU A 111 -14.19 3.37 11.41
N ALA A 112 -14.91 2.54 10.65
CA ALA A 112 -14.83 1.09 10.76
C ALA A 112 -13.42 0.55 10.49
N SER A 113 -12.77 1.00 9.40
CA SER A 113 -11.40 0.55 9.09
C SER A 113 -10.35 1.17 10.05
N ARG A 114 -10.54 2.44 10.48
CA ARG A 114 -9.64 3.07 11.45
C ARG A 114 -9.71 2.40 12.82
N ALA A 115 -10.92 2.16 13.33
CA ALA A 115 -11.12 1.47 14.59
C ALA A 115 -10.58 0.02 14.54
N ALA A 116 -10.72 -0.66 13.40
CA ALA A 116 -10.17 -1.99 13.21
C ALA A 116 -8.63 -1.98 13.23
N LEU A 117 -7.99 -0.97 12.65
CA LEU A 117 -6.54 -0.78 12.72
C LEU A 117 -6.08 -0.56 14.17
N ASP A 118 -6.75 0.33 14.91
CA ASP A 118 -6.43 0.59 16.31
C ASP A 118 -6.61 -0.67 17.17
N ALA A 119 -7.69 -1.42 16.96
CA ALA A 119 -7.94 -2.68 17.67
C ALA A 119 -6.88 -3.75 17.32
N ALA A 120 -6.50 -3.86 16.06
CA ALA A 120 -5.45 -4.78 15.61
C ALA A 120 -4.09 -4.45 16.24
N ILE A 121 -3.70 -3.17 16.27
CA ILE A 121 -2.44 -2.73 16.89
C ILE A 121 -2.38 -3.10 18.37
N ASN A 122 -3.50 -2.99 19.09
CA ASN A 122 -3.56 -3.27 20.53
C ASN A 122 -3.34 -4.76 20.88
N VAL A 123 -3.47 -5.68 19.93
CA VAL A 123 -3.22 -7.11 20.15
C VAL A 123 -1.87 -7.58 19.62
N VAL A 124 -1.12 -6.70 18.98
CA VAL A 124 0.24 -7.03 18.47
C VAL A 124 1.18 -7.26 19.65
N ALA A 125 1.75 -8.45 19.74
CA ALA A 125 2.81 -8.82 20.67
C ALA A 125 3.56 -10.05 20.13
N PRO A 126 4.76 -10.37 20.63
CA PRO A 126 5.41 -11.65 20.35
C PRO A 126 4.47 -12.82 20.72
N GLU A 127 4.57 -13.90 19.95
CA GLU A 127 3.79 -15.16 20.08
C GLU A 127 2.29 -15.03 19.72
N VAL A 128 1.79 -13.86 19.34
CA VAL A 128 0.43 -13.70 18.79
C VAL A 128 0.35 -14.35 17.40
N VAL A 129 -0.71 -15.13 17.16
CA VAL A 129 -0.99 -15.74 15.86
C VAL A 129 -1.68 -14.70 14.97
N VAL A 130 -1.25 -14.55 13.72
CA VAL A 130 -1.79 -13.52 12.81
C VAL A 130 -3.30 -13.62 12.58
N SER A 131 -3.89 -14.82 12.71
CA SER A 131 -5.34 -15.00 12.65
C SER A 131 -6.09 -14.37 13.83
N GLU A 132 -5.45 -14.17 14.99
CA GLU A 132 -6.04 -13.45 16.13
C GLU A 132 -6.18 -11.96 15.80
N ILE A 133 -5.18 -11.38 15.12
CA ILE A 133 -5.24 -10.00 14.60
C ILE A 133 -6.40 -9.91 13.59
N GLY A 134 -6.46 -10.85 12.64
CA GLY A 134 -7.54 -10.89 11.65
C GLY A 134 -8.94 -11.04 12.27
N ALA A 135 -9.07 -11.80 13.35
CA ALA A 135 -10.34 -11.96 14.06
C ALA A 135 -10.81 -10.63 14.68
N VAL A 136 -9.89 -9.88 15.29
CA VAL A 136 -10.18 -8.56 15.85
C VAL A 136 -10.57 -7.55 14.75
N VAL A 137 -9.89 -7.57 13.60
CA VAL A 137 -10.24 -6.74 12.44
C VAL A 137 -11.66 -7.09 11.95
N GLU A 138 -11.96 -8.38 11.74
CA GLU A 138 -13.26 -8.86 11.27
C GLU A 138 -14.39 -8.48 12.26
N GLU A 139 -14.19 -8.71 13.56
CA GLU A 139 -15.15 -8.34 14.60
C GLU A 139 -15.42 -6.84 14.62
N THR A 140 -14.36 -6.03 14.58
CA THR A 140 -14.51 -4.57 14.64
C THR A 140 -15.26 -4.05 13.41
N ILE A 141 -14.84 -4.39 12.18
CA ILE A 141 -15.50 -3.91 10.96
C ILE A 141 -16.97 -4.37 10.91
N THR A 142 -17.26 -5.62 11.29
CA THR A 142 -18.63 -6.16 11.28
C THR A 142 -19.52 -5.50 12.33
N SER A 143 -18.96 -5.03 13.45
CA SER A 143 -19.73 -4.28 14.47
C SER A 143 -20.28 -2.94 13.96
N PHE A 144 -19.63 -2.34 12.94
CA PHE A 144 -20.12 -1.17 12.23
C PHE A 144 -21.12 -1.50 11.12
N GLY A 145 -21.40 -2.80 10.85
CA GLY A 145 -22.32 -3.25 9.81
C GLY A 145 -21.68 -3.38 8.43
N TYR A 146 -20.36 -3.27 8.31
CA TYR A 146 -19.60 -3.42 7.07
C TYR A 146 -18.94 -4.81 6.97
N LYS A 147 -18.32 -5.08 5.82
CA LYS A 147 -17.58 -6.33 5.59
C LYS A 147 -16.08 -6.03 5.47
N PRO A 148 -15.21 -6.80 6.13
CA PRO A 148 -13.78 -6.76 5.82
C PRO A 148 -13.54 -7.30 4.40
N ILE A 149 -12.53 -6.78 3.70
CA ILE A 149 -12.05 -7.39 2.46
C ILE A 149 -11.19 -8.60 2.85
N ILE A 150 -11.70 -9.81 2.66
CA ILE A 150 -11.08 -11.04 3.19
C ILE A 150 -9.91 -11.57 2.36
N ASN A 151 -9.75 -11.11 1.13
CA ASN A 151 -8.66 -11.50 0.23
C ASN A 151 -7.62 -10.40 0.00
N LEU A 152 -7.62 -9.36 0.85
CA LEU A 152 -6.50 -8.45 1.08
C LEU A 152 -5.92 -8.68 2.46
N THR A 153 -4.61 -8.46 2.59
CA THR A 153 -3.88 -8.71 3.83
C THR A 153 -2.81 -7.66 4.02
N GLY A 154 -2.56 -7.23 5.23
CA GLY A 154 -1.28 -6.66 5.60
C GLY A 154 -0.14 -7.67 5.42
N HIS A 155 1.08 -7.23 5.59
CA HIS A 155 2.27 -8.04 5.29
C HIS A 155 3.46 -7.68 6.17
N ALA A 156 4.47 -8.56 6.20
CA ALA A 156 5.75 -8.19 6.78
C ALA A 156 6.53 -7.30 5.81
N LEU A 157 7.36 -6.45 6.37
CA LEU A 157 8.30 -5.58 5.68
C LEU A 157 9.73 -6.04 5.95
N GLY A 158 10.56 -6.00 4.92
CA GLY A 158 11.99 -6.29 5.01
C GLY A 158 12.81 -5.21 4.30
N ARG A 159 14.12 -5.25 4.47
CA ARG A 159 14.99 -4.31 3.78
C ARG A 159 14.90 -4.48 2.26
N TYR A 160 14.42 -3.45 1.54
CA TYR A 160 14.07 -3.47 0.11
C TYR A 160 13.08 -4.57 -0.27
N SER A 161 12.24 -5.00 0.66
CA SER A 161 11.24 -6.05 0.44
C SER A 161 9.89 -5.61 1.00
N LEU A 162 8.98 -5.17 0.13
CA LEU A 162 7.67 -4.66 0.51
C LEU A 162 6.78 -5.78 1.06
N HIS A 163 6.71 -6.93 0.40
CA HIS A 163 5.96 -8.09 0.84
C HIS A 163 6.95 -9.19 1.30
N HIS A 164 7.28 -9.21 2.59
CA HIS A 164 8.34 -10.07 3.14
C HIS A 164 7.78 -11.34 3.80
N GLY A 165 7.12 -12.18 3.00
CA GLY A 165 6.82 -13.59 3.35
C GLY A 165 5.73 -13.85 4.37
N LEU A 166 5.32 -12.89 5.21
CA LEU A 166 4.23 -13.03 6.18
C LEU A 166 3.04 -12.20 5.71
N SER A 167 1.82 -12.75 5.82
CA SER A 167 0.57 -12.01 5.60
C SER A 167 -0.19 -11.83 6.91
N ILE A 168 -0.76 -10.65 7.11
CA ILE A 168 -1.64 -10.31 8.25
C ILE A 168 -3.07 -10.25 7.72
N PRO A 169 -3.91 -11.26 7.98
CA PRO A 169 -5.24 -11.34 7.39
C PRO A 169 -6.21 -10.31 8.00
N ASN A 170 -7.25 -9.95 7.25
CA ASN A 170 -8.38 -9.13 7.71
C ASN A 170 -9.54 -9.98 8.27
N THR A 171 -9.31 -11.26 8.52
CA THR A 171 -10.31 -12.22 9.06
C THR A 171 -9.63 -13.29 9.90
N GLY A 172 -10.31 -13.79 10.92
CA GLY A 172 -9.79 -14.84 11.80
C GLY A 172 -9.72 -16.24 11.18
N LYS A 173 -10.14 -16.40 9.91
CA LYS A 173 -10.23 -17.72 9.26
C LYS A 173 -8.90 -18.23 8.70
N PHE A 174 -7.92 -17.35 8.53
CA PHE A 174 -6.67 -17.65 7.83
C PHE A 174 -5.46 -17.20 8.63
N GLY A 175 -4.31 -17.81 8.35
CA GLY A 175 -3.02 -17.44 8.94
C GLY A 175 -2.72 -18.19 10.25
N SER A 176 -1.66 -19.00 10.22
CA SER A 176 -1.15 -19.74 11.39
C SER A 176 0.25 -19.28 11.81
N ALA A 177 0.77 -18.26 11.13
CA ALA A 177 2.07 -17.70 11.45
C ALA A 177 2.01 -16.93 12.78
N VAL A 178 3.13 -16.91 13.47
CA VAL A 178 3.27 -16.31 14.81
C VAL A 178 4.19 -15.11 14.71
N LEU A 179 3.77 -13.99 15.29
CA LEU A 179 4.60 -12.80 15.40
C LEU A 179 5.81 -13.05 16.32
N ARG A 180 6.93 -12.47 15.97
CA ARG A 180 8.15 -12.51 16.78
C ARG A 180 8.67 -11.10 17.00
N GLU A 181 9.38 -10.91 18.09
CA GLU A 181 10.11 -9.67 18.34
C GLU A 181 11.00 -9.30 17.14
N ASP A 182 11.14 -8.01 16.88
CA ASP A 182 11.86 -7.40 15.77
C ASP A 182 11.23 -7.58 14.37
N MET A 183 10.08 -8.26 14.26
CA MET A 183 9.33 -8.24 13.00
C MET A 183 8.77 -6.83 12.74
N VAL A 184 8.88 -6.40 11.48
CA VAL A 184 8.25 -5.18 10.99
C VAL A 184 7.10 -5.59 10.08
N ILE A 185 5.90 -5.08 10.38
CA ILE A 185 4.67 -5.45 9.69
C ILE A 185 3.85 -4.21 9.31
N ALA A 186 3.15 -4.29 8.19
CA ALA A 186 2.07 -3.39 7.81
C ALA A 186 0.74 -4.04 8.21
N ILE A 187 -0.12 -3.29 8.89
CA ILE A 187 -1.50 -3.70 9.20
C ILE A 187 -2.42 -2.72 8.51
N GLU A 188 -3.27 -3.24 7.62
CA GLU A 188 -4.09 -2.47 6.69
C GLU A 188 -5.52 -3.05 6.58
N PRO A 189 -6.40 -2.79 7.56
CA PRO A 189 -7.78 -3.17 7.47
C PRO A 189 -8.53 -2.44 6.34
N PHE A 190 -9.26 -3.20 5.53
CA PHE A 190 -10.16 -2.69 4.50
C PHE A 190 -11.61 -2.98 4.89
N ALA A 191 -12.42 -1.94 5.04
CA ALA A 191 -13.86 -2.06 5.25
C ALA A 191 -14.63 -1.74 3.96
N SER A 192 -15.64 -2.53 3.63
CA SER A 192 -16.42 -2.39 2.39
C SER A 192 -17.92 -2.38 2.64
N THR A 193 -18.64 -1.58 1.85
CA THR A 193 -20.10 -1.63 1.71
C THR A 193 -20.54 -2.73 0.74
N GLY A 194 -19.61 -3.33 0.01
CA GLY A 194 -19.86 -4.26 -1.08
C GLY A 194 -19.87 -5.75 -0.67
N SER A 195 -19.17 -6.56 -1.45
CA SER A 195 -19.12 -8.02 -1.24
C SER A 195 -18.15 -8.45 -0.14
N GLY A 196 -17.13 -7.65 0.15
CA GLY A 196 -15.98 -8.02 1.00
C GLY A 196 -14.94 -8.87 0.27
N LEU A 197 -14.96 -8.83 -1.07
CA LEU A 197 -14.03 -9.54 -1.95
C LEU A 197 -13.59 -8.62 -3.08
N VAL A 198 -12.30 -8.50 -3.31
CA VAL A 198 -11.78 -7.78 -4.46
C VAL A 198 -11.42 -8.74 -5.60
N HIS A 199 -11.49 -8.19 -6.81
CA HIS A 199 -11.11 -8.83 -8.06
C HIS A 199 -10.17 -7.91 -8.85
N GLU A 200 -9.30 -8.50 -9.66
CA GLU A 200 -8.44 -7.75 -10.55
C GLU A 200 -9.25 -7.00 -11.61
N ALA A 201 -9.11 -5.69 -11.64
CA ALA A 201 -9.64 -4.84 -12.70
C ALA A 201 -8.68 -4.82 -13.90
N ALA A 202 -9.16 -4.33 -15.04
CA ALA A 202 -8.33 -4.22 -16.25
C ALA A 202 -7.18 -3.20 -16.11
N ARG A 203 -7.34 -2.19 -15.23
CA ARG A 203 -6.34 -1.15 -14.99
C ARG A 203 -5.16 -1.71 -14.19
N ALA A 204 -3.94 -1.45 -14.67
CA ALA A 204 -2.71 -1.85 -14.03
C ALA A 204 -1.54 -0.97 -14.49
N GLU A 205 -0.94 -0.25 -13.56
CA GLU A 205 0.11 0.74 -13.82
C GLU A 205 1.37 0.50 -12.98
N ILE A 206 1.36 -0.50 -12.09
CA ILE A 206 2.45 -0.80 -11.15
C ILE A 206 3.10 -2.12 -11.55
N TYR A 207 4.42 -2.11 -11.64
CA TYR A 207 5.24 -3.26 -12.02
C TYR A 207 6.29 -3.55 -10.97
N GLN A 208 6.72 -4.80 -10.88
CA GLN A 208 7.86 -5.21 -10.04
C GLN A 208 8.72 -6.23 -10.76
N VAL A 209 10.05 -6.15 -10.59
CA VAL A 209 10.96 -7.17 -11.10
C VAL A 209 10.87 -8.42 -10.23
N ILE A 210 10.57 -9.56 -10.89
CA ILE A 210 10.51 -10.88 -10.24
C ILE A 210 11.41 -11.92 -10.90
N GLY A 211 12.05 -11.59 -12.02
CA GLY A 211 12.90 -12.49 -12.78
C GLY A 211 14.04 -11.79 -13.49
N ASN A 212 14.99 -12.60 -13.99
CA ASN A 212 16.21 -12.14 -14.64
C ASN A 212 16.47 -12.83 -15.98
N ALA A 213 15.41 -13.30 -16.67
CA ALA A 213 15.54 -13.92 -17.99
C ALA A 213 16.17 -12.95 -19.01
N PRO A 214 17.00 -13.42 -19.95
CA PRO A 214 17.70 -12.55 -20.90
C PRO A 214 16.77 -11.69 -21.74
N VAL A 215 16.97 -10.38 -21.72
CA VAL A 215 16.16 -9.38 -22.43
C VAL A 215 16.86 -8.94 -23.71
N ARG A 216 16.26 -9.20 -24.88
CA ARG A 216 16.84 -8.87 -26.18
C ARG A 216 16.54 -7.45 -26.63
N SER A 217 15.34 -6.93 -26.33
CA SER A 217 14.92 -5.61 -26.79
C SER A 217 15.69 -4.48 -26.07
N PRO A 218 16.15 -3.44 -26.78
CA PRO A 218 16.81 -2.30 -26.15
C PRO A 218 15.94 -1.57 -25.13
N ALA A 219 14.63 -1.41 -25.41
CA ALA A 219 13.69 -0.80 -24.49
C ALA A 219 13.52 -1.65 -23.22
N GLY A 220 13.37 -2.98 -23.37
CA GLY A 220 13.27 -3.89 -22.23
C GLY A 220 14.51 -3.84 -21.34
N ARG A 221 15.74 -3.83 -21.91
CA ARG A 221 16.97 -3.69 -21.10
C ARG A 221 17.03 -2.36 -20.35
N LYS A 222 16.53 -1.26 -20.94
CA LYS A 222 16.47 0.03 -20.24
C LYS A 222 15.47 0.01 -19.09
N ILE A 223 14.31 -0.65 -19.25
CA ILE A 223 13.32 -0.84 -18.20
C ILE A 223 13.93 -1.64 -17.04
N MET A 224 14.52 -2.81 -17.35
CA MET A 224 15.14 -3.66 -16.31
C MET A 224 16.24 -2.92 -15.55
N LYS A 225 17.09 -2.15 -16.26
CA LYS A 225 18.13 -1.34 -15.59
C LYS A 225 17.54 -0.29 -14.66
N LYS A 226 16.48 0.43 -15.07
CA LYS A 226 15.81 1.41 -14.18
C LYS A 226 15.20 0.74 -12.95
N ALA A 227 14.60 -0.44 -13.12
CA ALA A 227 14.03 -1.18 -12.02
C ALA A 227 15.11 -1.74 -11.04
N GLU A 228 16.30 -2.08 -11.56
CA GLU A 228 17.45 -2.44 -10.71
C GLU A 228 17.90 -1.25 -9.82
N GLU A 229 17.85 -0.02 -10.34
CA GLU A 229 18.13 1.22 -9.59
C GLU A 229 17.16 1.43 -8.42
N MET A 230 15.96 0.83 -8.47
CA MET A 230 14.95 0.82 -7.40
C MET A 230 15.07 -0.42 -6.48
N HIS A 231 16.17 -1.15 -6.53
CA HIS A 231 16.46 -2.31 -5.67
C HIS A 231 15.39 -3.43 -5.71
N GLY A 232 14.61 -3.54 -6.81
CA GLY A 232 13.54 -4.53 -6.95
C GLY A 232 12.21 -4.13 -6.30
N LEU A 233 12.11 -2.92 -5.77
CA LEU A 233 10.84 -2.36 -5.30
C LEU A 233 9.87 -2.11 -6.46
N PRO A 234 8.54 -2.05 -6.22
CA PRO A 234 7.56 -1.74 -7.25
C PRO A 234 7.76 -0.36 -7.86
N PHE A 235 7.43 -0.23 -9.14
CA PHE A 235 7.54 1.02 -9.88
C PHE A 235 6.32 1.29 -10.76
N ALA A 236 6.00 2.58 -10.95
CA ALA A 236 4.93 3.01 -11.84
C ALA A 236 5.37 3.05 -13.30
N ARG A 237 4.47 2.70 -14.23
CA ARG A 237 4.68 2.91 -15.67
C ARG A 237 5.00 4.39 -15.98
N ARG A 238 4.38 5.31 -15.26
CA ARG A 238 4.59 6.76 -15.34
C ARG A 238 6.07 7.18 -15.14
N TRP A 239 6.83 6.44 -14.34
CA TRP A 239 8.25 6.72 -14.10
C TRP A 239 9.18 6.27 -15.24
N LEU A 240 8.66 5.43 -16.16
CA LEU A 240 9.44 4.90 -17.27
C LEU A 240 9.53 5.91 -18.41
N ASN A 241 10.51 6.81 -18.38
CA ASN A 241 10.84 7.61 -19.56
C ASN A 241 11.69 6.79 -20.54
N VAL A 242 11.09 5.72 -21.12
CA VAL A 242 11.72 4.79 -22.05
C VAL A 242 10.91 4.75 -23.34
N PRO A 243 11.45 5.18 -24.49
CA PRO A 243 10.75 5.07 -25.76
C PRO A 243 10.34 3.62 -26.06
N ARG A 244 9.10 3.43 -26.47
CA ARG A 244 8.47 2.12 -26.73
C ARG A 244 8.34 1.21 -25.49
N ALA A 245 8.21 1.78 -24.31
CA ALA A 245 7.95 1.02 -23.08
C ALA A 245 6.67 0.18 -23.22
N GLU A 246 5.62 0.74 -23.84
CA GLU A 246 4.33 0.09 -24.09
C GLU A 246 4.43 -1.22 -24.91
N LEU A 247 5.47 -1.37 -25.72
CA LEU A 247 5.74 -2.60 -26.47
C LEU A 247 6.65 -3.57 -25.70
N ALA A 248 7.52 -3.04 -24.85
CA ALA A 248 8.48 -3.84 -24.10
C ALA A 248 7.87 -4.48 -22.85
N LEU A 249 7.01 -3.75 -22.11
CA LEU A 249 6.39 -4.23 -20.87
C LEU A 249 5.63 -5.56 -21.05
N PRO A 250 4.74 -5.72 -22.05
CA PRO A 250 4.05 -7.01 -22.25
C PRO A 250 5.02 -8.16 -22.58
N ALA A 251 6.15 -7.88 -23.23
CA ALA A 251 7.16 -8.90 -23.49
C ALA A 251 7.90 -9.32 -22.21
N LEU A 252 8.23 -8.37 -21.33
CA LEU A 252 8.88 -8.63 -20.04
C LEU A 252 7.95 -9.41 -19.10
N LEU A 253 6.64 -9.11 -19.09
CA LEU A 253 5.63 -9.87 -18.36
C LEU A 253 5.56 -11.32 -18.84
N ARG A 254 5.43 -11.54 -20.17
CA ARG A 254 5.40 -12.91 -20.74
C ARG A 254 6.68 -13.69 -20.50
N GLN A 255 7.81 -13.03 -20.34
CA GLN A 255 9.10 -13.67 -20.03
C GLN A 255 9.27 -13.98 -18.54
N GLY A 256 8.33 -13.55 -17.67
CA GLY A 256 8.44 -13.70 -16.22
C GLY A 256 9.51 -12.81 -15.57
N ASN A 257 9.93 -11.73 -16.25
CA ASN A 257 10.84 -10.74 -15.68
C ASN A 257 10.13 -9.74 -14.78
N LEU A 258 8.88 -9.42 -15.10
CA LEU A 258 8.04 -8.49 -14.37
C LEU A 258 6.78 -9.18 -13.86
N PHE A 259 6.32 -8.72 -12.71
CA PHE A 259 4.97 -8.89 -12.21
C PHE A 259 4.19 -7.58 -12.42
N LEU A 260 2.88 -7.69 -12.61
CA LEU A 260 1.97 -6.57 -12.83
C LEU A 260 0.92 -6.57 -11.72
N TYR A 261 0.86 -5.47 -10.98
CA TYR A 261 -0.17 -5.25 -9.97
C TYR A 261 -1.41 -4.65 -10.64
N HIS A 262 -2.48 -5.41 -10.67
CA HIS A 262 -3.78 -4.94 -11.10
C HIS A 262 -4.46 -4.13 -9.99
N CYS A 263 -5.23 -3.10 -10.39
CA CYS A 263 -6.15 -2.43 -9.47
C CYS A 263 -7.13 -3.49 -8.92
N LEU A 264 -7.29 -3.50 -7.60
CA LEU A 264 -8.12 -4.47 -6.90
C LEU A 264 -9.44 -3.81 -6.48
N SER A 265 -10.55 -4.24 -7.04
CA SER A 265 -11.85 -3.61 -6.84
C SER A 265 -12.88 -4.59 -6.29
N ASP A 266 -13.69 -4.12 -5.35
CA ASP A 266 -14.94 -4.78 -4.94
C ASP A 266 -16.03 -4.52 -6.00
N VAL A 267 -17.24 -4.98 -5.78
CA VAL A 267 -18.35 -4.83 -6.73
C VAL A 267 -18.60 -3.36 -7.09
N PRO A 268 -19.07 -3.07 -8.32
CA PRO A 268 -19.46 -1.72 -8.72
C PRO A 268 -20.42 -1.07 -7.72
N GLU A 269 -20.35 0.26 -7.61
CA GLU A 269 -21.19 1.08 -6.71
C GLU A 269 -20.96 0.82 -5.21
N SER A 270 -19.99 0.01 -4.84
CA SER A 270 -19.54 -0.10 -3.47
C SER A 270 -18.44 0.91 -3.14
N PHE A 271 -18.18 1.08 -1.85
CA PHE A 271 -17.10 1.90 -1.32
C PHE A 271 -16.21 1.06 -0.41
N VAL A 272 -14.91 1.30 -0.50
CA VAL A 272 -13.90 0.63 0.34
C VAL A 272 -13.06 1.70 1.02
N SER A 273 -12.91 1.60 2.34
CA SER A 273 -11.98 2.41 3.14
C SER A 273 -10.80 1.59 3.60
N GLN A 274 -9.64 2.24 3.77
CA GLN A 274 -8.39 1.68 4.26
C GLN A 274 -7.75 2.68 5.23
N PHE A 275 -7.21 2.16 6.33
CA PHE A 275 -6.21 2.86 7.14
C PHE A 275 -5.08 1.89 7.40
N GLU A 276 -3.85 2.39 7.49
CA GLU A 276 -2.68 1.54 7.59
C GLU A 276 -1.57 2.17 8.41
N HIS A 277 -0.86 1.31 9.13
CA HIS A 277 0.35 1.66 9.84
C HIS A 277 1.43 0.59 9.72
N THR A 278 2.68 1.05 9.71
CA THR A 278 3.85 0.19 9.92
C THR A 278 4.13 0.07 11.41
N ILE A 279 4.28 -1.17 11.86
CA ILE A 279 4.46 -1.56 13.24
C ILE A 279 5.73 -2.41 13.39
N ILE A 280 6.54 -2.11 14.39
CA ILE A 280 7.61 -2.98 14.86
C ILE A 280 7.08 -3.76 16.06
N VAL A 281 7.18 -5.08 16.02
CA VAL A 281 6.84 -5.94 17.16
C VAL A 281 7.95 -5.85 18.18
N THR A 282 7.65 -5.31 19.38
CA THR A 282 8.60 -5.19 20.49
C THR A 282 8.34 -6.25 21.55
N ALA A 283 9.25 -6.43 22.51
CA ALA A 283 9.06 -7.36 23.61
C ALA A 283 7.74 -7.15 24.38
N ASP A 284 7.28 -5.89 24.47
CA ASP A 284 6.13 -5.48 25.27
C ASP A 284 4.88 -5.11 24.43
N GLY A 285 4.91 -5.32 23.08
CA GLY A 285 3.77 -5.00 22.20
C GLY A 285 4.16 -4.38 20.85
N ALA A 286 3.51 -3.28 20.48
CA ALA A 286 3.64 -2.63 19.17
C ALA A 286 4.31 -1.26 19.27
N LEU A 287 5.35 -1.01 18.49
CA LEU A 287 5.87 0.33 18.20
C LEU A 287 5.37 0.76 16.80
N VAL A 288 4.45 1.72 16.76
CA VAL A 288 3.90 2.24 15.49
C VAL A 288 4.80 3.34 14.96
N THR A 289 5.48 3.11 13.84
CA THR A 289 6.45 4.08 13.28
C THR A 289 5.79 5.22 12.50
N THR A 290 4.58 5.00 12.00
CA THR A 290 3.83 5.94 11.14
C THR A 290 2.72 6.70 11.88
N ARG A 291 2.69 6.64 13.23
CA ARG A 291 1.63 7.29 14.04
C ARG A 291 2.06 8.60 14.70
#